data_bdc6c1e15e2cb543c3badec4b69ddb64
#
_entry.id   bdc6c1e15e2cb543c3badec4b69ddb64
#
_cell.length_a   1.000
_cell.length_b   1.000
_cell.length_c   1.000
_cell.angle_alpha   90.00
_cell.angle_beta   90.00
_cell.angle_gamma   90.00
#
_symmetry.space_group_name_H-M   'P 1'
#
loop_
_entity.id
_entity.type
_entity.pdbx_description
1 polymer ?
#
loop_
_entity_poly.entity_id
_entity_poly.type
_entity_poly.pdbx_seq_one_letter_code
_entity_poly.pdbx_strand_id
1 'polypeptide(L)'
;MIQTVVKRDGRIVGFNEEKIIAAIRKAMLHTDKGEDMSLIRQITDRIVCRGSEQMSVEAIQDCVEVELMKSSRKDVAQRYIAYRNQRSIARKAK
;
A
#
# COMPACT_ATOMS: atom_id res chain seq x y z
N MET A 1 -11.98 10.82 4.50
CA MET A 1 -11.49 10.23 3.24
C MET A 1 -10.20 10.89 2.81
N ILE A 2 -9.29 10.13 2.27
CA ILE A 2 -8.02 10.66 1.78
C ILE A 2 -8.26 11.47 0.52
N GLN A 3 -7.79 12.72 0.48
CA GLN A 3 -7.92 13.57 -0.70
C GLN A 3 -6.59 13.92 -1.33
N THR A 4 -5.55 14.10 -0.50
CA THR A 4 -4.22 14.45 -0.98
C THR A 4 -3.16 13.61 -0.31
N VAL A 5 -2.03 13.47 -0.98
CA VAL A 5 -0.89 12.67 -0.52
C VAL A 5 0.37 13.55 -0.52
N VAL A 6 1.11 13.51 0.57
CA VAL A 6 2.41 14.16 0.66
C VAL A 6 3.47 13.14 0.25
N LYS A 7 4.16 13.42 -0.83
CA LYS A 7 5.23 12.56 -1.33
C LYS A 7 6.49 12.74 -0.48
N ARG A 8 7.44 11.82 -0.64
CA ARG A 8 8.67 11.83 0.15
C ARG A 8 9.52 13.07 -0.04
N ASP A 9 9.40 13.72 -1.21
CA ASP A 9 10.09 14.98 -1.51
C ASP A 9 9.32 16.21 -1.03
N GLY A 10 8.20 16.01 -0.34
CA GLY A 10 7.37 17.07 0.20
C GLY A 10 6.28 17.58 -0.71
N ARG A 11 6.23 17.13 -1.96
CA ARG A 11 5.18 17.55 -2.90
C ARG A 11 3.82 17.01 -2.47
N ILE A 12 2.79 17.81 -2.65
CA ILE A 12 1.40 17.41 -2.36
C ILE A 12 0.71 17.15 -3.70
N VAL A 13 0.18 15.94 -3.84
CA VAL A 13 -0.53 15.51 -5.05
C VAL A 13 -1.90 14.96 -4.69
N GLY A 14 -2.80 14.87 -5.68
CA GLY A 14 -4.09 14.26 -5.49
C GLY A 14 -3.98 12.79 -5.15
N PHE A 15 -4.86 12.30 -4.29
CA PHE A 15 -4.89 10.89 -3.93
C PHE A 15 -5.46 10.07 -5.09
N ASN A 16 -4.83 8.94 -5.38
CA ASN A 16 -5.28 8.02 -6.41
C ASN A 16 -5.29 6.60 -5.82
N GLU A 17 -6.47 6.06 -5.56
CA GLU A 17 -6.62 4.73 -4.97
C GLU A 17 -6.08 3.62 -5.87
N GLU A 18 -6.00 3.85 -7.17
CA GLU A 18 -5.43 2.88 -8.11
C GLU A 18 -3.99 2.52 -7.76
N LYS A 19 -3.26 3.44 -7.16
CA LYS A 19 -1.88 3.16 -6.74
C LYS A 19 -1.83 2.16 -5.60
N ILE A 20 -2.79 2.21 -4.68
CA ILE A 20 -2.90 1.21 -3.61
C ILE A 20 -3.26 -0.14 -4.21
N ILE A 21 -4.25 -0.16 -5.09
CA ILE A 21 -4.71 -1.37 -5.75
C ILE A 21 -3.55 -2.03 -6.51
N ALA A 22 -2.83 -1.25 -7.30
CA ALA A 22 -1.71 -1.76 -8.09
C ALA A 22 -0.59 -2.32 -7.22
N ALA A 23 -0.28 -1.66 -6.10
CA ALA A 23 0.77 -2.12 -5.19
C ALA A 23 0.42 -3.47 -4.55
N ILE A 24 -0.83 -3.61 -4.07
CA ILE A 24 -1.28 -4.86 -3.46
C ILE A 24 -1.34 -5.96 -4.51
N ARG A 25 -1.87 -5.66 -5.69
CA ARG A 25 -1.95 -6.61 -6.80
C ARG A 25 -0.58 -7.13 -7.18
N LYS A 26 0.40 -6.24 -7.29
CA LYS A 26 1.76 -6.61 -7.62
C LYS A 26 2.34 -7.57 -6.59
N ALA A 27 2.10 -7.31 -5.30
CA ALA A 27 2.53 -8.22 -4.24
C ALA A 27 1.85 -9.58 -4.37
N MET A 28 0.55 -9.61 -4.69
CA MET A 28 -0.20 -10.86 -4.86
C MET A 28 0.32 -11.70 -6.02
N LEU A 29 0.71 -11.06 -7.12
CA LEU A 29 1.21 -11.76 -8.30
C LEU A 29 2.55 -12.47 -8.04
N HIS A 30 3.26 -12.11 -7.00
CA HIS A 30 4.49 -12.78 -6.59
C HIS A 30 4.26 -13.90 -5.57
N THR A 31 3.01 -14.25 -5.31
CA THR A 31 2.65 -15.36 -4.43
C THR A 31 2.08 -16.52 -5.24
N ASP A 32 2.11 -17.72 -4.64
CA ASP A 32 1.58 -18.92 -5.30
C ASP A 32 0.06 -18.88 -5.48
N LYS A 33 -0.63 -18.19 -4.59
CA LYS A 33 -2.10 -18.10 -4.64
C LYS A 33 -2.61 -17.06 -5.63
N GLY A 34 -1.74 -16.15 -6.05
CA GLY A 34 -2.07 -15.14 -7.04
C GLY A 34 -3.00 -14.05 -6.55
N GLU A 35 -3.71 -13.44 -7.48
CA GLU A 35 -4.51 -12.25 -7.28
C GLU A 35 -5.86 -12.52 -6.62
N ASP A 36 -6.26 -11.65 -5.69
CA ASP A 36 -7.58 -11.66 -5.07
C ASP A 36 -8.13 -10.24 -5.06
N MET A 37 -8.88 -9.89 -6.08
CA MET A 37 -9.44 -8.55 -6.24
C MET A 37 -10.43 -8.19 -5.15
N SER A 38 -11.16 -9.16 -4.62
CA SER A 38 -12.11 -8.92 -3.54
C SER A 38 -11.40 -8.40 -2.29
N LEU A 39 -10.30 -9.04 -1.94
CA LEU A 39 -9.49 -8.61 -0.80
C LEU A 39 -8.84 -7.25 -1.05
N ILE A 40 -8.32 -7.02 -2.26
CA ILE A 40 -7.73 -5.73 -2.64
C ILE A 40 -8.75 -4.61 -2.44
N ARG A 41 -9.97 -4.81 -2.91
CA ARG A 41 -11.05 -3.82 -2.78
C ARG A 41 -11.39 -3.55 -1.32
N GLN A 42 -11.51 -4.59 -0.51
CA GLN A 42 -11.83 -4.44 0.91
C GLN A 42 -10.75 -3.63 1.63
N ILE A 43 -9.50 -3.95 1.39
CA ILE A 43 -8.39 -3.25 2.02
C ILE A 43 -8.34 -1.79 1.58
N THR A 44 -8.45 -1.55 0.27
CA THR A 44 -8.42 -0.20 -0.29
C THR A 44 -9.54 0.65 0.29
N ASP A 45 -10.75 0.12 0.33
CA ASP A 45 -11.91 0.85 0.86
C ASP A 45 -11.72 1.22 2.34
N ARG A 46 -11.19 0.31 3.14
CA ARG A 46 -10.92 0.59 4.55
C ARG A 46 -9.92 1.72 4.73
N ILE A 47 -8.85 1.69 3.95
CA ILE A 47 -7.81 2.72 4.03
C ILE A 47 -8.38 4.08 3.61
N VAL A 48 -9.10 4.12 2.51
CA VAL A 48 -9.70 5.37 2.00
C VAL A 48 -10.69 5.95 3.01
N CYS A 49 -11.56 5.10 3.58
CA CYS A 49 -12.59 5.56 4.51
C CYS A 49 -12.03 6.02 5.86
N ARG A 50 -10.96 5.39 6.32
CA ARG A 50 -10.37 5.71 7.64
C ARG A 50 -9.28 6.76 7.57
N GLY A 51 -8.77 7.05 6.39
CA GLY A 51 -7.66 7.98 6.23
C GLY A 51 -8.07 9.42 6.48
N SER A 52 -7.10 10.23 6.90
CA SER A 52 -7.24 11.67 7.02
C SER A 52 -7.28 12.30 5.63
N GLU A 53 -7.75 13.55 5.52
CA GLU A 53 -7.80 14.24 4.24
C GLU A 53 -6.44 14.29 3.56
N GLN A 54 -5.39 14.49 4.32
CA GLN A 54 -4.03 14.50 3.82
C GLN A 54 -3.19 13.47 4.57
N MET A 55 -2.53 12.59 3.83
CA MET A 55 -1.66 11.56 4.40
C MET A 55 -0.36 11.50 3.62
N SER A 56 0.73 11.18 4.31
CA SER A 56 1.99 10.90 3.63
C SER A 56 1.94 9.54 2.94
N VAL A 57 2.77 9.37 1.92
CA VAL A 57 2.91 8.07 1.23
C VAL A 57 3.24 6.98 2.25
N GLU A 58 4.14 7.27 3.17
CA GLU A 58 4.57 6.29 4.17
C GLU A 58 3.45 5.90 5.12
N ALA A 59 2.61 6.86 5.53
CA ALA A 59 1.46 6.57 6.38
C ALA A 59 0.47 5.65 5.66
N ILE A 60 0.23 5.89 4.38
CA ILE A 60 -0.63 5.03 3.57
C ILE A 60 -0.04 3.63 3.46
N GLN A 61 1.26 3.52 3.22
CA GLN A 61 1.94 2.23 3.15
C GLN A 61 1.85 1.47 4.48
N ASP A 62 1.96 2.17 5.60
CA ASP A 62 1.78 1.57 6.92
C ASP A 62 0.37 1.00 7.07
N CYS A 63 -0.64 1.71 6.61
CA CYS A 63 -2.02 1.23 6.64
C CYS A 63 -2.20 -0.02 5.80
N VAL A 64 -1.63 -0.05 4.60
CA VAL A 64 -1.70 -1.22 3.71
C VAL A 64 -1.04 -2.43 4.39
N GLU A 65 0.14 -2.22 4.95
CA GLU A 65 0.89 -3.28 5.62
C GLU A 65 0.08 -3.87 6.78
N VAL A 66 -0.49 -3.03 7.63
CA VAL A 66 -1.30 -3.45 8.77
C VAL A 66 -2.53 -4.25 8.32
N GLU A 67 -3.23 -3.75 7.29
CA GLU A 67 -4.41 -4.44 6.78
C GLU A 67 -4.07 -5.79 6.18
N LEU A 68 -2.97 -5.89 5.45
CA LEU A 68 -2.50 -7.16 4.89
C LEU A 68 -2.13 -8.15 6.00
N MET A 69 -1.48 -7.67 7.05
CA MET A 69 -1.10 -8.51 8.18
C MET A 69 -2.30 -9.03 8.96
N LYS A 70 -3.38 -8.26 9.00
CA LYS A 70 -4.64 -8.69 9.64
C LYS A 70 -5.42 -9.68 8.79
N SER A 71 -5.17 -9.70 7.48
CA SER A 71 -5.88 -10.58 6.56
C SER A 71 -5.39 -12.02 6.67
N SER A 72 -6.11 -12.93 6.00
CA SER A 72 -5.69 -14.34 5.89
C SER A 72 -4.52 -14.53 4.93
N ARG A 73 -4.20 -13.51 4.13
CA ARG A 73 -3.14 -13.57 3.11
C ARG A 73 -1.83 -13.03 3.68
N LYS A 74 -1.22 -13.78 4.60
CA LYS A 74 0.08 -13.43 5.18
C LYS A 74 1.20 -13.45 4.16
N ASP A 75 1.07 -14.28 3.13
CA ASP A 75 2.00 -14.35 2.00
C ASP A 75 2.10 -13.00 1.28
N VAL A 76 0.96 -12.37 1.05
CA VAL A 76 0.90 -11.05 0.42
C VAL A 76 1.53 -9.99 1.31
N ALA A 77 1.24 -10.06 2.62
CA ALA A 77 1.83 -9.12 3.59
C ALA A 77 3.36 -9.17 3.55
N GLN A 78 3.93 -10.38 3.54
CA GLN A 78 5.39 -10.55 3.48
C GLN A 78 5.98 -9.98 2.21
N ARG A 79 5.34 -10.21 1.07
CA ARG A 79 5.81 -9.69 -0.21
C ARG A 79 5.73 -8.16 -0.27
N TYR A 80 4.66 -7.60 0.27
CA TYR A 80 4.50 -6.15 0.30
C TYR A 80 5.57 -5.48 1.17
N ILE A 81 5.84 -6.04 2.35
CA ILE A 81 6.86 -5.54 3.27
C ILE A 81 8.24 -5.62 2.62
N ALA A 82 8.56 -6.74 1.99
CA ALA A 82 9.85 -6.93 1.31
C ALA A 82 10.03 -5.91 0.18
N TYR A 83 8.99 -5.70 -0.62
CA TYR A 83 9.01 -4.73 -1.72
C TYR A 83 9.25 -3.30 -1.20
N ARG A 84 8.54 -2.94 -0.15
CA ARG A 84 8.67 -1.62 0.47
C ARG A 84 10.09 -1.40 1.01
N ASN A 85 10.63 -2.38 1.70
CA ASN A 85 11.98 -2.32 2.25
C ASN A 85 13.04 -2.23 1.15
N GLN A 86 12.86 -2.99 0.08
CA GLN A 86 13.78 -2.99 -1.05
C GLN A 86 13.86 -1.61 -1.69
N ARG A 87 12.72 -0.94 -1.88
CA ARG A 87 12.69 0.41 -2.42
C ARG A 87 13.37 1.41 -1.49
N SER A 88 13.16 1.27 -0.19
CA SER A 88 13.79 2.13 0.81
C SER A 88 15.30 1.98 0.80
N ILE A 89 15.81 0.75 0.71
CA ILE A 89 17.24 0.46 0.62
C ILE A 89 17.83 1.06 -0.67
N ALA A 90 17.15 0.89 -1.79
CA ALA A 90 17.62 1.43 -3.07
C ALA A 90 17.75 2.95 -3.03
N ARG A 91 16.87 3.64 -2.32
CA ARG A 91 16.94 5.10 -2.15
C ARG A 91 18.10 5.52 -1.28
N LYS A 92 18.37 4.76 -0.22
CA LYS A 92 19.48 5.06 0.68
C LYS A 92 20.83 4.83 0.03
N ALA A 93 20.90 3.94 -0.95
CA ALA A 93 22.13 3.64 -1.67
C ALA A 93 22.56 4.77 -2.61
N LYS A 94 21.69 5.71 -2.85
CA LYS A 94 22.04 6.90 -3.65
C LYS A 94 22.53 8.01 -2.76
#